data_1cd32e51de95d9c6730f8cd65741e912
#
_entry.id   1cd32e51de95d9c6730f8cd65741e912
#
_cell.length_a   1.000
_cell.length_b   1.000
_cell.length_c   1.000
_cell.angle_alpha   90.00
_cell.angle_beta   90.00
_cell.angle_gamma   90.00
#
_symmetry.space_group_name_H-M   'P 1'
#
loop_
_entity.id
_entity.type
_entity.pdbx_description
1 polymer ?
#
loop_
_entity_poly.entity_id
_entity_poly.type
_entity_poly.pdbx_seq_one_letter_code
_entity_poly.pdbx_strand_id
1 'polypeptide(L)'
;GNALAPPGGSENDEHALVLAKVMSDVVDLLEAGWSVVLTHGNGPQVGELMAMDADVSHSMDEWVAATQGMIGHTLSLQLNIILKHRHRPERTAMVLTRVLVDENDPAFSLPTKPVGPVLSAGEVMERDWDIATTVHGPRRVVASPLPKSVLDLDVIRTLVEQRAVVICGGGGGIPVIERERHYNGIPAVIDKDRLSSLLAVDLEAEALIISTGVSAVYTNF
;
A
#
# COMPACT_ATOMS: atom_id res chain seq x y z
N GLY A 1 0.56 6.96 -0.63
CA GLY A 1 -0.13 7.34 -1.88
C GLY A 1 -0.08 8.84 -2.10
N ASN A 2 -0.71 9.34 -3.13
CA ASN A 2 -0.69 10.78 -3.50
C ASN A 2 -1.12 11.73 -2.35
N ALA A 3 -1.85 11.25 -1.36
CA ALA A 3 -2.18 12.01 -0.15
C ALA A 3 -0.95 12.31 0.74
N LEU A 4 0.10 11.48 0.65
CA LEU A 4 1.35 11.68 1.39
C LEU A 4 2.49 12.21 0.51
N ALA A 5 2.30 12.26 -0.79
CA ALA A 5 3.28 12.70 -1.77
C ALA A 5 2.56 13.41 -2.93
N PRO A 6 2.10 14.67 -2.75
CA PRO A 6 1.50 15.43 -3.83
C PRO A 6 2.53 15.70 -4.93
N PRO A 7 2.15 15.62 -6.21
CA PRO A 7 3.05 15.91 -7.32
C PRO A 7 3.44 17.41 -7.32
N GLY A 8 4.73 17.71 -7.27
CA GLY A 8 5.30 19.03 -7.59
C GLY A 8 5.63 19.97 -6.41
N GLY A 9 5.67 19.51 -5.18
CA GLY A 9 6.12 20.32 -4.03
C GLY A 9 7.65 20.28 -3.80
N SER A 10 8.21 21.27 -3.14
CA SER A 10 9.58 21.26 -2.61
C SER A 10 9.62 20.30 -1.39
N GLU A 11 10.09 19.26 -1.62
CA GLU A 11 9.70 17.85 -1.44
C GLU A 11 9.76 17.32 -0.02
N ASN A 12 10.59 17.81 0.88
CA ASN A 12 10.77 17.16 2.19
C ASN A 12 9.94 17.77 3.33
N ASP A 13 9.78 19.10 3.36
CA ASP A 13 9.12 19.76 4.49
C ASP A 13 7.59 19.67 4.40
N GLU A 14 7.03 19.77 3.21
CA GLU A 14 5.58 19.71 2.99
C GLU A 14 5.04 18.29 3.23
N HIS A 15 5.77 17.27 2.77
CA HIS A 15 5.44 15.87 3.04
C HIS A 15 5.49 15.53 4.53
N ALA A 16 6.49 16.07 5.23
CA ALA A 16 6.62 15.86 6.68
C ALA A 16 5.44 16.49 7.44
N LEU A 17 5.00 17.68 7.04
CA LEU A 17 3.86 18.36 7.65
C LEU A 17 2.53 17.62 7.42
N VAL A 18 2.29 17.16 6.17
CA VAL A 18 1.10 16.38 5.82
C VAL A 18 1.09 15.07 6.62
N LEU A 19 2.22 14.39 6.69
CA LEU A 19 2.35 13.15 7.43
C LEU A 19 2.11 13.35 8.93
N ALA A 20 2.70 14.39 9.52
CA ALA A 20 2.50 14.73 10.93
C ALA A 20 1.02 15.03 11.23
N LYS A 21 0.34 15.74 10.32
CA LYS A 21 -1.10 16.01 10.46
C LYS A 21 -1.90 14.72 10.43
N VAL A 22 -1.69 13.85 9.44
CA VAL A 22 -2.41 12.56 9.33
C VAL A 22 -2.18 11.70 10.58
N MET A 23 -0.96 11.65 11.09
CA MET A 23 -0.66 10.89 12.32
C MET A 23 -1.31 11.53 13.55
N SER A 24 -1.45 12.87 13.57
CA SER A 24 -2.22 13.55 14.63
C SER A 24 -3.71 13.18 14.57
N ASP A 25 -4.29 13.16 13.38
CA ASP A 25 -5.70 12.78 13.19
C ASP A 25 -5.93 11.30 13.62
N VAL A 26 -4.96 10.42 13.39
CA VAL A 26 -4.98 9.03 13.91
C VAL A 26 -5.01 9.00 15.43
N VAL A 27 -4.19 9.82 16.09
CA VAL A 27 -4.17 9.88 17.57
C VAL A 27 -5.48 10.49 18.10
N ASP A 28 -6.10 11.45 17.41
CA ASP A 28 -7.43 11.95 17.76
C ASP A 28 -8.48 10.83 17.77
N LEU A 29 -8.42 9.90 16.80
CA LEU A 29 -9.30 8.72 16.79
C LEU A 29 -9.04 7.81 18.00
N LEU A 30 -7.76 7.57 18.36
CA LEU A 30 -7.41 6.78 19.55
C LEU A 30 -7.93 7.44 20.83
N GLU A 31 -7.86 8.77 20.94
CA GLU A 31 -8.40 9.54 22.06
C GLU A 31 -9.93 9.47 22.14
N ALA A 32 -10.60 9.35 21.00
CA ALA A 32 -12.02 9.10 20.90
C ALA A 32 -12.42 7.64 21.21
N GLY A 33 -11.46 6.76 21.48
CA GLY A 33 -11.70 5.38 21.88
C GLY A 33 -11.68 4.35 20.75
N TRP A 34 -11.35 4.78 19.53
CA TRP A 34 -11.23 3.87 18.38
C TRP A 34 -9.96 3.01 18.44
N SER A 35 -10.06 1.77 17.96
CA SER A 35 -8.89 0.99 17.54
C SER A 35 -8.61 1.27 16.07
N VAL A 36 -7.34 1.49 15.71
CA VAL A 36 -6.99 1.94 14.35
C VAL A 36 -6.05 0.97 13.67
N VAL A 37 -6.40 0.58 12.45
CA VAL A 37 -5.53 -0.12 11.50
C VAL A 37 -5.22 0.84 10.35
N LEU A 38 -3.95 0.97 10.00
CA LEU A 38 -3.48 1.84 8.92
C LEU A 38 -3.05 1.01 7.73
N THR A 39 -3.58 1.35 6.56
CA THR A 39 -3.08 0.87 5.27
C THR A 39 -2.47 2.04 4.49
N HIS A 40 -1.57 1.76 3.55
CA HIS A 40 -0.94 2.79 2.74
C HIS A 40 -0.70 2.33 1.30
N GLY A 41 -0.57 3.27 0.37
CA GLY A 41 -0.13 2.98 -1.00
C GLY A 41 1.41 2.93 -1.09
N ASN A 42 1.92 2.39 -2.20
CA ASN A 42 3.36 2.31 -2.51
C ASN A 42 3.69 2.54 -4.00
N GLY A 43 2.71 2.92 -4.81
CA GLY A 43 2.85 2.95 -6.27
C GLY A 43 4.10 3.66 -6.81
N PRO A 44 4.43 4.90 -6.38
CA PRO A 44 5.68 5.55 -6.75
C PRO A 44 6.91 4.76 -6.29
N GLN A 45 6.98 4.38 -5.01
CA GLN A 45 8.13 3.77 -4.38
C GLN A 45 8.47 2.40 -4.98
N VAL A 46 7.47 1.54 -5.20
CA VAL A 46 7.72 0.23 -5.82
C VAL A 46 8.24 0.38 -7.23
N GLY A 47 7.72 1.37 -7.98
CA GLY A 47 8.19 1.64 -9.33
C GLY A 47 9.61 2.20 -9.39
N GLU A 48 10.00 3.04 -8.42
CA GLU A 48 11.37 3.55 -8.28
C GLU A 48 12.36 2.42 -7.98
N LEU A 49 12.04 1.55 -7.01
CA LEU A 49 12.91 0.41 -6.66
C LEU A 49 13.07 -0.55 -7.84
N MET A 50 11.98 -0.87 -8.55
CA MET A 50 12.04 -1.70 -9.75
C MET A 50 12.87 -1.05 -10.89
N ALA A 51 12.84 0.27 -11.01
CA ALA A 51 13.65 0.99 -12.00
C ALA A 51 15.14 0.98 -11.64
N MET A 52 15.48 0.95 -10.36
CA MET A 52 16.87 0.87 -9.86
C MET A 52 17.44 -0.55 -9.96
N ASP A 53 16.61 -1.58 -10.02
CA ASP A 53 17.01 -2.99 -10.14
C ASP A 53 17.27 -3.34 -11.63
N ALA A 54 18.37 -2.83 -12.17
CA ALA A 54 18.72 -2.99 -13.58
C ALA A 54 18.92 -4.45 -13.98
N ASP A 55 19.40 -5.29 -13.06
CA ASP A 55 19.69 -6.70 -13.27
C ASP A 55 18.48 -7.62 -13.00
N VAL A 56 17.32 -7.01 -12.62
CA VAL A 56 16.10 -7.74 -12.25
C VAL A 56 16.40 -8.86 -11.24
N SER A 57 17.17 -8.51 -10.21
CA SER A 57 17.63 -9.43 -9.18
C SER A 57 16.55 -9.80 -8.15
N HIS A 58 15.49 -9.00 -8.09
CA HIS A 58 14.38 -9.20 -7.18
C HIS A 58 13.03 -9.26 -7.92
N SER A 59 12.13 -10.08 -7.42
CA SER A 59 10.77 -10.17 -7.95
C SER A 59 9.91 -8.98 -7.49
N MET A 60 8.79 -8.76 -8.18
CA MET A 60 7.88 -7.63 -7.87
C MET A 60 7.27 -7.74 -6.48
N ASP A 61 6.93 -8.93 -6.01
CA ASP A 61 6.41 -9.17 -4.67
C ASP A 61 7.45 -8.86 -3.58
N GLU A 62 8.74 -9.12 -3.84
CA GLU A 62 9.83 -8.71 -2.95
C GLU A 62 9.95 -7.19 -2.85
N TRP A 63 9.80 -6.46 -3.97
CA TRP A 63 9.77 -4.99 -3.95
C TRP A 63 8.53 -4.44 -3.26
N VAL A 64 7.38 -5.10 -3.38
CA VAL A 64 6.19 -4.76 -2.59
C VAL A 64 6.48 -4.96 -1.10
N ALA A 65 7.12 -6.07 -0.70
CA ALA A 65 7.51 -6.31 0.69
C ALA A 65 8.50 -5.26 1.21
N ALA A 66 9.52 -4.91 0.43
CA ALA A 66 10.50 -3.87 0.78
C ALA A 66 9.82 -2.51 1.00
N THR A 67 8.89 -2.12 0.11
CA THR A 67 8.15 -0.85 0.25
C THR A 67 7.22 -0.85 1.45
N GLN A 68 6.63 -1.98 1.85
CA GLN A 68 5.89 -2.08 3.10
C GLN A 68 6.80 -1.79 4.29
N GLY A 69 8.00 -2.36 4.31
CA GLY A 69 8.99 -2.10 5.35
C GLY A 69 9.39 -0.63 5.43
N MET A 70 9.78 -0.03 4.31
CA MET A 70 10.25 1.35 4.24
C MET A 70 9.18 2.36 4.66
N ILE A 71 7.98 2.26 4.07
CA ILE A 71 6.89 3.19 4.36
C ILE A 71 6.33 2.95 5.76
N GLY A 72 6.13 1.69 6.15
CA GLY A 72 5.65 1.33 7.48
C GLY A 72 6.59 1.81 8.58
N HIS A 73 7.91 1.74 8.37
CA HIS A 73 8.90 2.30 9.28
C HIS A 73 8.71 3.83 9.47
N THR A 74 8.59 4.57 8.36
CA THR A 74 8.38 6.02 8.39
C THR A 74 7.08 6.38 9.13
N LEU A 75 5.97 5.71 8.82
CA LEU A 75 4.68 5.91 9.48
C LEU A 75 4.77 5.62 10.98
N SER A 76 5.42 4.51 11.34
CA SER A 76 5.60 4.08 12.73
C SER A 76 6.40 5.10 13.54
N LEU A 77 7.50 5.63 12.98
CA LEU A 77 8.31 6.66 13.65
C LEU A 77 7.49 7.92 13.92
N GLN A 78 6.77 8.43 12.91
CA GLN A 78 5.97 9.64 13.05
C GLN A 78 4.82 9.46 14.04
N LEU A 79 4.14 8.32 13.99
CA LEU A 79 3.06 8.03 14.92
C LEU A 79 3.59 7.94 16.37
N ASN A 80 4.72 7.25 16.59
CA ASN A 80 5.33 7.12 17.92
C ASN A 80 5.75 8.47 18.51
N ILE A 81 6.18 9.44 17.69
CA ILE A 81 6.48 10.80 18.15
C ILE A 81 5.22 11.44 18.75
N ILE A 82 4.08 11.36 18.04
CA ILE A 82 2.85 11.98 18.48
C ILE A 82 2.24 11.25 19.69
N LEU A 83 2.24 9.92 19.68
CA LEU A 83 1.81 9.12 20.84
C LEU A 83 2.59 9.49 22.09
N LYS A 84 3.93 9.65 21.97
CA LYS A 84 4.78 10.08 23.08
C LYS A 84 4.44 11.50 23.55
N HIS A 85 4.26 12.44 22.63
CA HIS A 85 3.91 13.84 22.96
C HIS A 85 2.55 13.95 23.65
N ARG A 86 1.59 13.10 23.26
CA ARG A 86 0.25 13.09 23.86
C ARG A 86 0.11 12.11 25.04
N HIS A 87 1.22 11.54 25.53
CA HIS A 87 1.26 10.60 26.65
C HIS A 87 0.32 9.40 26.48
N ARG A 88 0.20 8.91 25.22
CA ARG A 88 -0.65 7.77 24.87
C ARG A 88 0.08 6.45 25.15
N PRO A 89 -0.62 5.42 25.69
CA PRO A 89 -0.02 4.13 26.01
C PRO A 89 0.06 3.18 24.80
N GLU A 90 -0.64 3.48 23.69
CA GLU A 90 -0.69 2.64 22.53
C GLU A 90 0.70 2.46 21.91
N ARG A 91 0.89 1.31 21.28
CA ARG A 91 2.12 0.98 20.56
C ARG A 91 1.82 0.79 19.10
N THR A 92 2.79 1.07 18.25
CA THR A 92 2.69 0.75 16.83
C THR A 92 3.24 -0.63 16.56
N ALA A 93 2.58 -1.38 15.70
CA ALA A 93 3.06 -2.63 15.16
C ALA A 93 3.00 -2.56 13.62
N MET A 94 4.06 -3.01 12.97
CA MET A 94 4.09 -3.13 11.52
C MET A 94 4.06 -4.61 11.13
N VAL A 95 3.11 -4.98 10.26
CA VAL A 95 2.95 -6.35 9.77
C VAL A 95 3.15 -6.37 8.25
N LEU A 96 4.21 -7.05 7.80
CA LEU A 96 4.34 -7.40 6.39
C LEU A 96 3.18 -8.33 6.03
N THR A 97 2.33 -7.86 5.13
CA THR A 97 1.02 -8.47 4.90
C THR A 97 1.01 -9.21 3.58
N ARG A 98 0.88 -10.53 3.65
CA ARG A 98 0.73 -11.41 2.49
C ARG A 98 -0.74 -11.58 2.15
N VAL A 99 -1.04 -11.53 0.87
CA VAL A 99 -2.42 -11.59 0.36
C VAL A 99 -2.53 -12.66 -0.70
N LEU A 100 -3.39 -13.64 -0.45
CA LEU A 100 -3.68 -14.69 -1.41
C LEU A 100 -4.46 -14.12 -2.59
N VAL A 101 -4.02 -14.44 -3.80
CA VAL A 101 -4.70 -14.12 -5.06
C VAL A 101 -4.94 -15.39 -5.86
N ASP A 102 -5.78 -15.30 -6.89
CA ASP A 102 -5.98 -16.39 -7.85
C ASP A 102 -4.91 -16.33 -8.93
N GLU A 103 -4.16 -17.40 -9.14
CA GLU A 103 -3.19 -17.48 -10.25
C GLU A 103 -3.86 -17.41 -11.64
N ASN A 104 -5.15 -17.71 -11.72
CA ASN A 104 -5.95 -17.65 -12.94
C ASN A 104 -6.76 -16.34 -13.05
N ASP A 105 -6.49 -15.34 -12.21
CA ASP A 105 -7.18 -14.05 -12.31
C ASP A 105 -6.95 -13.43 -13.70
N PRO A 106 -8.00 -12.96 -14.39
CA PRO A 106 -7.89 -12.33 -15.71
C PRO A 106 -6.89 -11.17 -15.77
N ALA A 107 -6.62 -10.51 -14.66
CA ALA A 107 -5.65 -9.42 -14.55
C ALA A 107 -4.23 -9.84 -14.98
N PHE A 108 -3.87 -11.13 -14.87
CA PHE A 108 -2.57 -11.61 -15.36
C PHE A 108 -2.47 -11.65 -16.88
N SER A 109 -3.60 -11.84 -17.57
CA SER A 109 -3.66 -11.80 -19.03
C SER A 109 -3.87 -10.38 -19.57
N LEU A 110 -4.36 -9.46 -18.74
CA LEU A 110 -4.65 -8.07 -19.13
C LEU A 110 -4.16 -7.10 -18.03
N PRO A 111 -2.86 -6.80 -17.97
CA PRO A 111 -2.29 -5.87 -17.02
C PRO A 111 -2.85 -4.45 -17.22
N THR A 112 -3.30 -3.83 -16.13
CA THR A 112 -3.92 -2.49 -16.19
C THR A 112 -3.44 -1.54 -15.09
N LYS A 113 -2.74 -2.03 -14.04
CA LYS A 113 -2.32 -1.22 -12.90
C LYS A 113 -1.05 -0.43 -13.22
N PRO A 114 -1.12 0.93 -13.32
CA PRO A 114 0.07 1.72 -13.58
C PRO A 114 1.02 1.70 -12.37
N VAL A 115 2.30 1.46 -12.63
CA VAL A 115 3.39 1.50 -11.64
C VAL A 115 4.55 2.34 -12.16
N GLY A 116 5.36 2.85 -11.25
CA GLY A 116 6.55 3.64 -11.59
C GLY A 116 6.26 5.02 -12.19
N PRO A 117 7.29 5.70 -12.70
CA PRO A 117 7.20 7.01 -13.31
C PRO A 117 6.56 6.98 -14.71
N VAL A 118 6.31 8.16 -15.27
CA VAL A 118 6.01 8.32 -16.70
C VAL A 118 7.26 7.96 -17.51
N LEU A 119 7.09 7.14 -18.54
CA LEU A 119 8.17 6.66 -19.39
C LEU A 119 8.51 7.67 -20.48
N SER A 120 9.79 7.81 -20.79
CA SER A 120 10.26 8.53 -21.98
C SER A 120 9.97 7.71 -23.26
N ALA A 121 10.00 8.37 -24.41
CA ALA A 121 9.82 7.69 -25.71
C ALA A 121 10.87 6.57 -25.95
N GLY A 122 12.10 6.76 -25.47
CA GLY A 122 13.15 5.75 -25.55
C GLY A 122 12.82 4.52 -24.71
N GLU A 123 12.45 4.70 -23.46
CA GLU A 123 12.08 3.59 -22.54
C GLU A 123 10.88 2.79 -23.05
N VAL A 124 9.90 3.47 -23.68
CA VAL A 124 8.75 2.78 -24.31
C VAL A 124 9.20 1.86 -25.45
N MET A 125 10.24 2.22 -26.18
CA MET A 125 10.75 1.43 -27.33
C MET A 125 11.75 0.33 -26.91
N GLU A 126 12.48 0.53 -25.83
CA GLU A 126 13.57 -0.36 -25.40
C GLU A 126 13.12 -1.46 -24.42
N ARG A 127 12.00 -1.25 -23.74
CA ARG A 127 11.53 -2.17 -22.70
C ARG A 127 10.39 -3.07 -23.21
N ASP A 128 10.52 -4.35 -22.98
CA ASP A 128 9.45 -5.34 -23.20
C ASP A 128 8.48 -5.35 -22.00
N TRP A 129 7.79 -4.23 -21.83
CA TRP A 129 6.82 -4.04 -20.76
C TRP A 129 5.42 -3.81 -21.34
N ASP A 130 4.41 -4.28 -20.61
CA ASP A 130 3.05 -3.79 -20.84
C ASP A 130 2.97 -2.30 -20.48
N ILE A 131 2.53 -1.48 -21.43
CA ILE A 131 2.48 -0.02 -21.30
C ILE A 131 1.06 0.47 -21.61
N ALA A 132 0.55 1.34 -20.76
CA ALA A 132 -0.71 2.04 -21.02
C ALA A 132 -0.49 3.55 -21.02
N THR A 133 -1.24 4.25 -21.88
CA THR A 133 -1.28 5.70 -21.89
C THR A 133 -2.20 6.18 -20.79
N THR A 134 -1.64 6.92 -19.84
CA THR A 134 -2.40 7.57 -18.75
C THR A 134 -2.58 9.06 -19.05
N VAL A 135 -3.38 9.76 -18.24
CA VAL A 135 -3.55 11.23 -18.33
C VAL A 135 -2.24 12.00 -18.16
N HIS A 136 -1.22 11.38 -17.55
CA HIS A 136 0.10 11.97 -17.33
C HIS A 136 1.15 11.52 -18.36
N GLY A 137 0.81 10.57 -19.23
CA GLY A 137 1.73 9.99 -20.23
C GLY A 137 1.81 8.47 -20.14
N PRO A 138 2.69 7.84 -20.95
CA PRO A 138 2.86 6.39 -20.97
C PRO A 138 3.48 5.90 -19.64
N ARG A 139 2.93 4.82 -19.09
CA ARG A 139 3.44 4.18 -17.87
C ARG A 139 3.43 2.66 -18.03
N ARG A 140 4.37 1.99 -17.38
CA ARG A 140 4.32 0.55 -17.21
C ARG A 140 3.04 0.17 -16.49
N VAL A 141 2.37 -0.88 -16.96
CA VAL A 141 1.25 -1.52 -16.26
C VAL A 141 1.59 -2.94 -15.88
N VAL A 142 1.00 -3.40 -14.78
CA VAL A 142 1.20 -4.73 -14.23
C VAL A 142 -0.15 -5.36 -13.87
N ALA A 143 -0.15 -6.67 -13.66
CA ALA A 143 -1.33 -7.38 -13.18
C ALA A 143 -1.81 -6.82 -11.83
N SER A 144 -3.12 -6.70 -11.66
CA SER A 144 -3.75 -6.26 -10.41
C SER A 144 -4.90 -7.19 -10.04
N PRO A 145 -4.59 -8.42 -9.59
CA PRO A 145 -5.60 -9.41 -9.25
C PRO A 145 -6.42 -8.99 -8.03
N LEU A 146 -7.59 -9.61 -7.90
CA LEU A 146 -8.45 -9.41 -6.73
C LEU A 146 -7.84 -10.09 -5.49
N PRO A 147 -7.79 -9.42 -4.33
CA PRO A 147 -7.40 -10.07 -3.08
C PRO A 147 -8.46 -11.08 -2.66
N LYS A 148 -8.03 -12.31 -2.32
CA LYS A 148 -8.92 -13.39 -1.85
C LYS A 148 -8.97 -13.48 -0.32
N SER A 149 -7.81 -13.46 0.32
CA SER A 149 -7.69 -13.51 1.78
C SER A 149 -6.36 -12.93 2.24
N VAL A 150 -6.34 -12.43 3.46
CA VAL A 150 -5.13 -11.94 4.13
C VAL A 150 -4.56 -13.06 4.98
N LEU A 151 -3.35 -13.55 4.64
CA LEU A 151 -2.74 -14.67 5.36
C LEU A 151 -2.34 -14.31 6.79
N ASP A 152 -2.04 -13.04 7.03
CA ASP A 152 -1.59 -12.53 8.33
C ASP A 152 -2.74 -11.94 9.18
N LEU A 153 -4.00 -12.21 8.82
CA LEU A 153 -5.20 -11.63 9.45
C LEU A 153 -5.28 -11.90 10.96
N ASP A 154 -5.01 -13.13 11.40
CA ASP A 154 -5.11 -13.50 12.81
C ASP A 154 -4.06 -12.77 13.67
N VAL A 155 -2.85 -12.55 13.12
CA VAL A 155 -1.82 -11.76 13.78
C VAL A 155 -2.26 -10.29 13.88
N ILE A 156 -2.78 -9.73 12.80
CA ILE A 156 -3.30 -8.35 12.78
C ILE A 156 -4.42 -8.19 13.81
N ARG A 157 -5.39 -9.11 13.84
CA ARG A 157 -6.49 -9.10 14.80
C ARG A 157 -5.99 -9.15 16.24
N THR A 158 -5.07 -10.06 16.55
CA THR A 158 -4.47 -10.18 17.90
C THR A 158 -3.81 -8.88 18.34
N LEU A 159 -3.07 -8.21 17.45
CA LEU A 159 -2.42 -6.94 17.76
C LEU A 159 -3.43 -5.81 18.00
N VAL A 160 -4.52 -5.77 17.22
CA VAL A 160 -5.62 -4.79 17.42
C VAL A 160 -6.31 -5.03 18.79
N GLU A 161 -6.57 -6.28 19.15
CA GLU A 161 -7.14 -6.65 20.46
C GLU A 161 -6.23 -6.24 21.63
N GLN A 162 -4.91 -6.26 21.41
CA GLN A 162 -3.91 -5.75 22.36
C GLN A 162 -3.75 -4.22 22.31
N ARG A 163 -4.65 -3.51 21.63
CA ARG A 163 -4.66 -2.05 21.48
C ARG A 163 -3.41 -1.49 20.80
N ALA A 164 -2.78 -2.27 19.93
CA ALA A 164 -1.75 -1.74 19.06
C ALA A 164 -2.38 -0.99 17.87
N VAL A 165 -1.75 0.09 17.43
CA VAL A 165 -2.05 0.67 16.10
C VAL A 165 -1.28 -0.15 15.07
N VAL A 166 -2.00 -0.89 14.25
CA VAL A 166 -1.39 -1.81 13.29
C VAL A 166 -1.23 -1.14 11.93
N ILE A 167 -0.01 -1.11 11.42
CA ILE A 167 0.31 -0.67 10.06
C ILE A 167 0.48 -1.92 9.21
N CYS A 168 -0.40 -2.14 8.23
CA CYS A 168 -0.42 -3.37 7.43
C CYS A 168 -0.98 -3.12 6.02
N GLY A 169 -0.97 -4.13 5.17
CA GLY A 169 -1.58 -4.07 3.84
C GLY A 169 -1.00 -3.03 2.89
N GLY A 170 0.22 -2.57 3.15
CA GLY A 170 0.88 -1.57 2.33
C GLY A 170 0.96 -1.98 0.86
N GLY A 171 0.63 -1.03 -0.05
CA GLY A 171 0.62 -1.26 -1.49
C GLY A 171 -0.43 -2.26 -1.99
N GLY A 172 -1.38 -2.65 -1.13
CA GLY A 172 -2.36 -3.69 -1.43
C GLY A 172 -1.96 -5.09 -0.95
N GLY A 173 -0.86 -5.20 -0.19
CA GLY A 173 -0.32 -6.47 0.29
C GLY A 173 0.66 -7.13 -0.67
N ILE A 174 1.45 -8.06 -0.16
CA ILE A 174 2.40 -8.89 -0.92
C ILE A 174 1.58 -9.99 -1.60
N PRO A 175 1.48 -9.99 -2.95
CA PRO A 175 0.67 -10.98 -3.64
C PRO A 175 1.34 -12.36 -3.61
N VAL A 176 0.58 -13.35 -3.17
CA VAL A 176 1.02 -14.74 -3.15
C VAL A 176 -0.06 -15.67 -3.72
N ILE A 177 0.38 -16.79 -4.27
CA ILE A 177 -0.47 -17.90 -4.67
C ILE A 177 -0.13 -19.14 -3.84
N GLU A 178 -1.10 -20.02 -3.66
CA GLU A 178 -0.91 -21.31 -3.00
C GLU A 178 -0.80 -22.42 -4.06
N ARG A 179 0.29 -23.20 -4.00
CA ARG A 179 0.50 -24.39 -4.80
C ARG A 179 1.00 -25.51 -3.91
N GLU A 180 0.36 -26.67 -3.92
CA GLU A 180 0.81 -27.88 -3.22
C GLU A 180 1.23 -27.64 -1.75
N ARG A 181 0.50 -26.79 -1.00
CA ARG A 181 0.77 -26.37 0.38
C ARG A 181 1.97 -25.42 0.56
N HIS A 182 2.43 -24.81 -0.52
CA HIS A 182 3.46 -23.76 -0.47
C HIS A 182 2.87 -22.44 -0.95
N TYR A 183 3.30 -21.36 -0.32
CA TYR A 183 3.01 -20.01 -0.80
C TYR A 183 4.19 -19.53 -1.66
N ASN A 184 3.88 -19.00 -2.83
CA ASN A 184 4.85 -18.42 -3.73
C ASN A 184 4.44 -16.98 -4.04
N GLY A 185 5.42 -16.07 -4.02
CA GLY A 185 5.21 -14.73 -4.53
C GLY A 185 4.87 -14.75 -6.03
N ILE A 186 4.10 -13.77 -6.48
CA ILE A 186 3.73 -13.64 -7.89
C ILE A 186 3.89 -12.17 -8.33
N PRO A 187 4.39 -11.91 -9.55
CA PRO A 187 4.60 -10.54 -10.02
C PRO A 187 3.27 -9.83 -10.31
N ALA A 188 2.76 -9.14 -9.30
CA ALA A 188 1.52 -8.38 -9.36
C ALA A 188 1.52 -7.23 -8.34
N VAL A 189 0.60 -6.28 -8.47
CA VAL A 189 0.36 -5.22 -7.47
C VAL A 189 -1.14 -5.14 -7.21
N ILE A 190 -1.57 -5.61 -6.05
CA ILE A 190 -2.98 -5.57 -5.64
C ILE A 190 -3.42 -4.12 -5.43
N ASP A 191 -4.69 -3.83 -5.68
CA ASP A 191 -5.24 -2.51 -5.39
C ASP A 191 -5.41 -2.31 -3.87
N LYS A 192 -4.84 -1.21 -3.34
CA LYS A 192 -4.85 -0.92 -1.90
C LYS A 192 -6.25 -0.71 -1.34
N ASP A 193 -7.16 -0.13 -2.14
CA ASP A 193 -8.51 0.17 -1.66
C ASP A 193 -9.35 -1.12 -1.60
N ARG A 194 -9.12 -2.04 -2.54
CA ARG A 194 -9.71 -3.39 -2.50
C ARG A 194 -9.23 -4.19 -1.30
N LEU A 195 -7.91 -4.17 -1.03
CA LEU A 195 -7.38 -4.84 0.15
C LEU A 195 -7.88 -4.20 1.44
N SER A 196 -7.90 -2.86 1.52
CA SER A 196 -8.41 -2.17 2.72
C SER A 196 -9.87 -2.49 2.98
N SER A 197 -10.67 -2.65 1.92
CA SER A 197 -12.06 -3.09 2.03
C SER A 197 -12.18 -4.53 2.55
N LEU A 198 -11.35 -5.45 2.02
CA LEU A 198 -11.29 -6.84 2.50
C LEU A 198 -10.89 -6.89 3.98
N LEU A 199 -9.82 -6.19 4.36
CA LEU A 199 -9.37 -6.10 5.76
C LEU A 199 -10.47 -5.54 6.68
N ALA A 200 -11.18 -4.50 6.24
CA ALA A 200 -12.26 -3.89 7.02
C ALA A 200 -13.39 -4.89 7.27
N VAL A 201 -13.75 -5.68 6.26
CA VAL A 201 -14.77 -6.75 6.39
C VAL A 201 -14.28 -7.85 7.32
N ASP A 202 -13.06 -8.36 7.09
CA ASP A 202 -12.50 -9.49 7.83
C ASP A 202 -12.20 -9.15 9.31
N LEU A 203 -11.87 -7.89 9.60
CA LEU A 203 -11.68 -7.39 10.97
C LEU A 203 -12.98 -6.92 11.63
N GLU A 204 -14.11 -6.97 10.90
CA GLU A 204 -15.40 -6.45 11.37
C GLU A 204 -15.33 -4.97 11.79
N ALA A 205 -14.60 -4.18 11.00
CA ALA A 205 -14.38 -2.77 11.29
C ALA A 205 -15.69 -1.97 11.19
N GLU A 206 -15.95 -1.10 12.16
CA GLU A 206 -17.11 -0.22 12.18
C GLU A 206 -17.07 0.87 11.11
N ALA A 207 -15.86 1.25 10.67
CA ALA A 207 -15.66 2.27 9.65
C ALA A 207 -14.42 2.02 8.81
N LEU A 208 -14.48 2.33 7.50
CA LEU A 208 -13.36 2.42 6.59
C LEU A 208 -13.21 3.87 6.13
N ILE A 209 -12.08 4.49 6.45
CA ILE A 209 -11.77 5.87 6.06
C ILE A 209 -10.71 5.86 4.97
N ILE A 210 -11.03 6.41 3.79
CA ILE A 210 -10.11 6.52 2.67
C ILE A 210 -9.70 7.98 2.50
N SER A 211 -8.44 8.29 2.83
CA SER A 211 -7.87 9.61 2.55
C SER A 211 -7.58 9.73 1.05
N THR A 212 -8.21 10.68 0.40
CA THR A 212 -8.15 10.90 -1.05
C THR A 212 -7.97 12.37 -1.39
N GLY A 213 -7.41 12.65 -2.58
CA GLY A 213 -7.27 14.01 -3.12
C GLY A 213 -8.51 14.51 -3.88
N VAL A 214 -9.60 13.73 -3.93
CA VAL A 214 -10.86 14.13 -4.58
C VAL A 214 -11.95 14.41 -3.54
N SER A 215 -12.87 15.29 -3.87
CA SER A 215 -13.93 15.75 -2.94
C SER A 215 -15.08 14.77 -2.77
N ALA A 216 -15.22 13.79 -3.67
CA ALA A 216 -16.32 12.83 -3.64
C ALA A 216 -15.96 11.53 -4.39
N VAL A 217 -16.75 10.50 -4.15
CA VAL A 217 -16.78 9.29 -5.00
C VAL A 217 -17.73 9.57 -6.17
N TYR A 218 -17.25 9.34 -7.38
CA TYR A 218 -18.00 9.57 -8.61
C TYR A 218 -18.47 8.23 -9.19
N THR A 219 -19.72 8.21 -9.70
CA THR A 219 -20.23 7.13 -10.54
C THR A 219 -20.02 7.52 -12.00
N ASN A 220 -19.60 6.61 -12.85
CA ASN A 220 -19.32 6.87 -14.28
C ASN A 220 -18.18 7.88 -14.51
N PHE A 221 -17.08 7.68 -13.85
CA PHE A 221 -15.85 8.48 -13.99
C PHE A 221 -15.10 8.10 -15.28
#